data_5ea0b536e4ce8e4450dcd36538a6c094
#
_entry.id   5ea0b536e4ce8e4450dcd36538a6c094
#
_cell.length_a   1.000
_cell.length_b   1.000
_cell.length_c   1.000
_cell.angle_alpha   90.00
_cell.angle_beta   90.00
_cell.angle_gamma   90.00
#
_symmetry.space_group_name_H-M   'P 1'
#
loop_
_entity.id
_entity.type
_entity.pdbx_description
1 polymer ?
#
loop_
_entity_poly.entity_id
_entity_poly.type
_entity_poly.pdbx_seq_one_letter_code
_entity_poly.pdbx_strand_id
1 'polypeptide(L)'
;MTIGFALCGSFCTYSQVFPIMKQLSSSYDLLPIFSGVSYSTDSRFGTAQEHIRTATEICGREPLHTIAQVEPIGPKKLLDALMKLRK
;
A
#
# COMPACT_ATOMS: atom_id res chain seq x y z
N MET A 1 -3.28 -3.93 16.06
CA MET A 1 -1.97 -4.06 15.41
C MET A 1 -1.99 -3.38 14.06
N THR A 2 -1.06 -2.50 13.80
CA THR A 2 -0.96 -1.77 12.55
C THR A 2 0.12 -2.40 11.68
N ILE A 3 -0.26 -2.80 10.46
CA ILE A 3 0.64 -3.42 9.50
C ILE A 3 0.82 -2.48 8.31
N GLY A 4 2.06 -2.14 7.99
CA GLY A 4 2.38 -1.44 6.77
C GLY A 4 2.35 -2.40 5.59
N PHE A 5 1.66 -2.02 4.52
CA PHE A 5 1.54 -2.84 3.33
C PHE A 5 2.09 -2.06 2.13
N ALA A 6 3.29 -2.43 1.71
CA ALA A 6 4.01 -1.68 0.69
C ALA A 6 3.79 -2.27 -0.70
N LEU A 7 3.38 -1.42 -1.64
CA LEU A 7 3.19 -1.77 -3.05
C LEU A 7 4.28 -1.08 -3.88
N CYS A 8 5.04 -1.88 -4.59
CA CYS A 8 6.10 -1.42 -5.48
C CYS A 8 5.69 -1.72 -6.93
N GLY A 9 6.51 -1.65 -7.90
CA GLY A 9 6.15 -1.66 -9.32
C GLY A 9 5.55 -2.92 -9.94
N SER A 10 5.09 -3.90 -9.18
CA SER A 10 4.55 -5.16 -9.72
C SER A 10 3.06 -5.05 -10.05
N PHE A 11 2.71 -4.20 -11.01
CA PHE A 11 1.31 -3.91 -11.35
C PHE A 11 0.52 -5.16 -11.76
N CYS A 12 1.17 -6.12 -12.41
CA CYS A 12 0.51 -7.34 -12.88
C CYS A 12 0.02 -8.24 -11.73
N THR A 13 0.50 -8.03 -10.51
CA THR A 13 0.09 -8.81 -9.35
C THR A 13 -0.99 -8.14 -8.52
N TYR A 14 -1.36 -6.89 -8.83
CA TYR A 14 -2.32 -6.14 -8.02
C TYR A 14 -3.68 -6.83 -7.93
N SER A 15 -4.13 -7.48 -8.98
CA SER A 15 -5.40 -8.21 -8.95
C SER A 15 -5.42 -9.35 -7.94
N GLN A 16 -4.25 -9.88 -7.60
CA GLN A 16 -4.11 -10.94 -6.59
C GLN A 16 -3.84 -10.36 -5.20
N VAL A 17 -3.21 -9.21 -5.16
CA VAL A 17 -2.77 -8.56 -3.92
C VAL A 17 -3.91 -7.86 -3.20
N PHE A 18 -4.74 -7.12 -3.92
CA PHE A 18 -5.84 -6.36 -3.30
C PHE A 18 -6.83 -7.25 -2.55
N PRO A 19 -7.22 -8.42 -3.06
CA PRO A 19 -8.05 -9.33 -2.26
C PRO A 19 -7.39 -9.77 -0.95
N ILE A 20 -6.08 -9.98 -0.95
CA ILE A 20 -5.32 -10.34 0.25
C ILE A 20 -5.32 -9.17 1.24
N MET A 21 -5.10 -7.94 0.76
CA MET A 21 -5.18 -6.74 1.59
C MET A 21 -6.56 -6.62 2.24
N LYS A 22 -7.61 -6.85 1.47
CA LYS A 22 -8.97 -6.78 1.97
C LYS A 22 -9.20 -7.80 3.08
N GLN A 23 -8.70 -9.00 2.91
CA GLN A 23 -8.81 -10.05 3.92
C GLN A 23 -8.06 -9.67 5.19
N LEU A 24 -6.84 -9.14 5.06
CA LEU A 24 -6.05 -8.71 6.21
C LEU A 24 -6.67 -7.51 6.92
N SER A 25 -7.32 -6.60 6.17
CA SER A 25 -7.93 -5.40 6.76
C SER A 25 -9.09 -5.71 7.71
N SER A 26 -9.65 -6.92 7.65
CA SER A 26 -10.70 -7.33 8.58
C SER A 26 -10.15 -7.69 9.97
N SER A 27 -8.86 -7.95 10.08
CA SER A 27 -8.20 -8.35 11.34
C SER A 27 -7.17 -7.36 11.84
N TYR A 28 -6.63 -6.53 10.96
CA TYR A 28 -5.55 -5.59 11.28
C TYR A 28 -5.81 -4.22 10.68
N ASP A 29 -5.23 -3.20 11.29
CA ASP A 29 -5.18 -1.88 10.68
C ASP A 29 -4.07 -1.88 9.64
N LEU A 30 -4.40 -1.59 8.39
CA LEU A 30 -3.42 -1.54 7.32
C LEU A 30 -3.06 -0.09 6.99
N LEU A 31 -1.76 0.17 6.89
CA LEU A 31 -1.22 1.43 6.40
C LEU A 31 -0.62 1.19 5.01
N PRO A 32 -1.28 1.63 3.94
CA PRO A 32 -0.77 1.41 2.59
C PRO A 32 0.40 2.34 2.30
N ILE A 33 1.42 1.79 1.66
CA ILE A 33 2.62 2.52 1.27
C ILE A 33 2.88 2.24 -0.20
N PHE A 34 2.93 3.28 -1.01
CA PHE A 34 3.22 3.14 -2.44
C PHE A 34 4.60 3.68 -2.74
N SER A 35 5.37 2.96 -3.55
CA SER A 35 6.59 3.53 -4.12
C SER A 35 6.22 4.69 -5.05
N GLY A 36 7.18 5.57 -5.34
CA GLY A 36 6.94 6.67 -6.27
C GLY A 36 6.45 6.18 -7.63
N VAL A 37 7.01 5.08 -8.12
CA VAL A 37 6.59 4.47 -9.38
C VAL A 37 5.14 3.98 -9.30
N SER A 38 4.78 3.27 -8.25
CA SER A 38 3.42 2.76 -8.07
C SER A 38 2.39 3.87 -7.94
N TYR A 39 2.76 4.98 -7.31
CA TYR A 39 1.86 6.09 -7.07
C TYR A 39 1.61 6.94 -8.32
N SER A 40 2.53 6.95 -9.27
CA SER A 40 2.48 7.88 -10.40
C SER A 40 2.41 7.23 -11.78
N THR A 41 2.48 5.91 -11.89
CA THR A 41 2.56 5.23 -13.18
C THR A 41 1.25 4.54 -13.54
N ASP A 42 0.69 4.89 -14.69
CA ASP A 42 -0.43 4.17 -15.29
C ASP A 42 0.13 2.99 -16.09
N SER A 43 -0.58 1.88 -16.07
CA SER A 43 -0.20 0.69 -16.80
C SER A 43 -1.43 0.07 -17.44
N ARG A 44 -1.22 -0.95 -18.28
CA ARG A 44 -2.32 -1.71 -18.86
C ARG A 44 -3.16 -2.46 -17.82
N PHE A 45 -2.67 -2.57 -16.59
CA PHE A 45 -3.39 -3.22 -15.49
C PHE A 45 -4.24 -2.24 -14.67
N GLY A 46 -4.23 -0.98 -15.05
CA GLY A 46 -5.02 0.07 -14.40
C GLY A 46 -4.21 1.34 -14.24
N THR A 47 -4.91 2.43 -13.94
CA THR A 47 -4.25 3.71 -13.69
C THR A 47 -3.75 3.76 -12.23
N ALA A 48 -2.75 4.61 -11.99
CA ALA A 48 -2.27 4.85 -10.63
C ALA A 48 -3.42 5.32 -9.74
N GLN A 49 -4.30 6.18 -10.26
CA GLN A 49 -5.45 6.71 -9.53
C GLN A 49 -6.41 5.60 -9.10
N GLU A 50 -6.66 4.63 -9.97
CA GLU A 50 -7.51 3.49 -9.64
C GLU A 50 -6.90 2.64 -8.53
N HIS A 51 -5.60 2.38 -8.59
CA HIS A 51 -4.89 1.59 -7.57
C HIS A 51 -4.88 2.32 -6.22
N ILE A 52 -4.64 3.64 -6.23
CA ILE A 52 -4.68 4.46 -5.03
C ILE A 52 -6.06 4.41 -4.39
N ARG A 53 -7.11 4.56 -5.20
CA ARG A 53 -8.49 4.51 -4.72
C ARG A 53 -8.80 3.15 -4.09
N THR A 54 -8.43 2.08 -4.76
CA THR A 54 -8.67 0.72 -4.26
C THR A 54 -7.99 0.50 -2.91
N ALA A 55 -6.72 0.87 -2.80
CA ALA A 55 -5.97 0.74 -1.55
C ALA A 55 -6.58 1.61 -0.44
N THR A 56 -7.02 2.82 -0.77
CA THR A 56 -7.64 3.73 0.19
C THR A 56 -8.95 3.17 0.72
N GLU A 57 -9.77 2.61 -0.16
CA GLU A 57 -11.04 1.99 0.24
C GLU A 57 -10.83 0.78 1.13
N ILE A 58 -9.85 -0.06 0.81
CA ILE A 58 -9.55 -1.27 1.59
C ILE A 58 -9.01 -0.89 2.97
N CYS A 59 -8.09 0.04 3.03
CA CYS A 59 -7.36 0.37 4.27
C CYS A 59 -8.03 1.46 5.10
N GLY A 60 -8.97 2.20 4.52
CA GLY A 60 -9.64 3.32 5.21
C GLY A 60 -8.75 4.54 5.42
N ARG A 61 -7.65 4.62 4.73
CA ARG A 61 -6.71 5.77 4.80
C ARG A 61 -5.92 5.88 3.51
N GLU A 62 -5.43 7.10 3.23
CA GLU A 62 -4.63 7.34 2.04
C GLU A 62 -3.24 6.74 2.17
N PRO A 63 -2.65 6.28 1.04
CA PRO A 63 -1.31 5.72 1.05
C PRO A 63 -0.23 6.76 1.36
N LEU A 64 0.81 6.33 2.04
CA LEU A 64 2.06 7.06 2.11
C LEU A 64 2.85 6.80 0.83
N HIS A 65 3.47 7.82 0.26
CA HIS A 65 4.18 7.64 -1.02
C HIS A 65 5.44 8.49 -1.17
N THR A 66 5.74 9.35 -0.23
CA THR A 66 6.97 10.17 -0.27
C THR A 66 7.90 9.76 0.86
N ILE A 67 9.19 10.09 0.69
CA ILE A 67 10.20 9.83 1.72
C ILE A 67 9.82 10.54 3.02
N ALA A 68 9.37 11.80 2.91
CA ALA A 68 8.97 12.60 4.07
C ALA A 68 7.81 11.96 4.84
N GLN A 69 6.88 11.31 4.15
CA GLN A 69 5.76 10.62 4.79
C GLN A 69 6.16 9.31 5.44
N VAL A 70 7.11 8.60 4.82
CA VAL A 70 7.53 7.26 5.26
C VAL A 70 8.57 7.33 6.37
N GLU A 71 9.41 8.35 6.37
CA GLU A 71 10.50 8.49 7.34
C GLU A 71 10.06 8.38 8.81
N PRO A 72 8.94 8.98 9.25
CA PRO A 72 8.51 8.88 10.65
C PRO A 72 8.13 7.48 11.12
N ILE A 73 7.95 6.52 10.23
CA ILE A 73 7.56 5.14 10.59
C ILE A 73 8.52 4.55 11.62
N GLY A 74 9.84 4.68 11.38
CA GLY A 74 10.84 4.17 12.30
C GLY A 74 10.84 4.85 13.65
N PRO A 75 11.15 6.18 13.71
CA PRO A 75 11.26 6.90 14.99
C PRO A 75 9.97 6.92 15.80
N LYS A 76 8.82 7.01 15.14
CA LYS A 76 7.51 7.10 15.81
C LYS A 76 6.83 5.76 15.99
N LYS A 77 7.45 4.69 15.49
CA LYS A 77 6.90 3.33 15.58
C LYS A 77 5.43 3.27 15.14
N LEU A 78 5.17 3.82 13.97
CA LEU A 78 3.81 3.87 13.42
C LEU A 78 3.29 2.49 13.01
N LEU A 79 4.18 1.51 12.84
CA LEU A 79 3.82 0.17 12.43
C LEU A 79 4.31 -0.86 13.43
N ASP A 80 3.51 -1.90 13.64
CA ASP A 80 3.92 -3.10 14.38
C ASP A 80 4.64 -4.09 13.46
N ALA A 81 4.28 -4.07 12.19
CA ALA A 81 4.89 -4.94 11.19
C ALA A 81 4.86 -4.27 9.82
N LEU A 82 5.77 -4.66 8.97
CA LEU A 82 5.81 -4.19 7.59
C LEU A 82 5.78 -5.39 6.65
N MET A 83 4.78 -5.41 5.78
CA MET A 83 4.67 -6.40 4.72
C MET A 83 5.00 -5.73 3.39
N LYS A 84 6.03 -6.23 2.71
CA LYS A 84 6.47 -5.66 1.44
C LYS A 84 6.30 -6.70 0.34
N LEU A 85 5.61 -6.31 -0.72
CA LEU A 85 5.43 -7.15 -1.88
C LEU A 85 6.48 -6.84 -2.92
N ARG A 86 7.09 -7.89 -3.41
CA ARG A 86 8.04 -7.82 -4.51
C ARG A 86 7.61 -8.77 -5.61
N LYS A 87 8.04 -8.43 -6.79
CA LYS A 87 7.83 -9.28 -7.94
C LYS A 87 8.55 -10.61 -7.78
#